data_2864c9ac11bc93f75cb20495389b042a
#
_entry.id   2864c9ac11bc93f75cb20495389b042a
#
_cell.length_a   1.000
_cell.length_b   1.000
_cell.length_c   1.000
_cell.angle_alpha   90.00
_cell.angle_beta   90.00
_cell.angle_gamma   90.00
#
_symmetry.space_group_name_H-M   'P 1'
#
loop_
_entity.id
_entity.type
_entity.pdbx_description
1 polymer ?
#
loop_
_entity_poly.entity_id
_entity_poly.type
_entity_poly.pdbx_seq_one_letter_code
_entity_poly.pdbx_strand_id
1 'polypeptide(L)' 'MRSAEEARIGASVRVRAGPGLPSEVQGLSGTVTGKWGNPWGSPEDLVLEVRLDDGRTRLFWNHELEGTAEGA' A
#
# COMPACT_ATOMS: atom_id res chain seq x y z
N MET A 1 5.46 -4.47 -0.94
CA MET A 1 5.42 -4.73 -2.40
C MET A 1 6.78 -4.48 -2.98
N ARG A 2 7.25 -5.37 -3.81
CA ARG A 2 8.61 -5.29 -4.34
C ARG A 2 8.75 -4.39 -5.55
N SER A 3 7.68 -4.23 -6.31
CA SER A 3 7.74 -3.46 -7.55
C SER A 3 6.42 -2.79 -7.85
N ALA A 4 6.47 -1.83 -8.78
CA ALA A 4 5.27 -1.15 -9.24
C ALA A 4 4.28 -2.12 -9.90
N GLU A 5 4.77 -3.23 -10.43
CA GLU A 5 3.92 -4.22 -11.08
C GLU A 5 3.02 -4.95 -10.09
N GLU A 6 3.46 -5.09 -8.84
CA GLU A 6 2.66 -5.71 -7.79
C GLU A 6 1.62 -4.75 -7.24
N ALA A 7 1.87 -3.46 -7.36
CA ALA A 7 1.01 -2.42 -6.83
C ALA A 7 -0.07 -2.06 -7.84
N ARG A 8 -1.07 -2.93 -7.97
CA ARG A 8 -2.17 -2.74 -8.92
C ARG A 8 -3.43 -2.27 -8.23
N ILE A 9 -4.21 -1.47 -8.93
CA ILE A 9 -5.54 -1.12 -8.46
C ILE A 9 -6.36 -2.41 -8.36
N GLY A 10 -6.99 -2.61 -7.20
CA GLY A 10 -7.71 -3.84 -6.91
C GLY A 10 -6.90 -4.89 -6.17
N ALA A 11 -5.59 -4.68 -6.02
CA ALA A 11 -4.74 -5.62 -5.31
C ALA A 11 -5.02 -5.60 -3.81
N SER A 12 -4.98 -6.77 -3.19
CA SER A 12 -5.10 -6.89 -1.75
C SER A 12 -3.74 -6.66 -1.11
N VAL A 13 -3.70 -5.84 -0.08
CA VAL A 13 -2.46 -5.46 0.59
C VAL A 13 -2.65 -5.45 2.10
N ARG A 14 -1.53 -5.47 2.81
CA ARG A 14 -1.50 -5.30 4.26
C ARG A 14 -0.50 -4.21 4.60
N VAL A 15 -0.84 -3.38 5.57
CA VAL A 15 0.07 -2.34 6.05
C VAL A 15 1.13 -3.00 6.92
N ARG A 16 2.40 -2.75 6.58
CA ARG A 16 3.52 -3.28 7.33
C ARG A 16 3.66 -2.59 8.67
N ALA A 17 4.16 -3.33 9.67
CA ALA A 17 4.59 -2.72 10.91
C ALA A 17 5.94 -2.05 10.67
N GLY A 18 6.06 -0.78 11.05
CA GLY A 18 7.31 -0.07 10.84
C GLY A 18 7.31 1.30 11.48
N PRO A 19 8.51 1.88 11.67
CA PRO A 19 8.62 3.23 12.23
C PRO A 19 7.98 4.25 11.30
N GLY A 20 7.36 5.26 11.89
CA GLY A 20 6.71 6.31 11.13
C GLY A 20 5.28 6.02 10.74
N LEU A 21 4.80 4.79 10.91
CA LEU A 21 3.41 4.47 10.64
C LEU A 21 2.60 4.49 11.94
N PRO A 22 1.39 5.08 11.93
CA PRO A 22 0.53 5.03 13.09
C PRO A 22 0.21 3.59 13.47
N SER A 23 0.26 3.27 14.76
CA SER A 23 -0.01 1.91 15.22
C SER A 23 -1.42 1.45 14.87
N GLU A 24 -2.34 2.38 14.76
CA GLU A 24 -3.74 2.07 14.43
C GLU A 24 -3.94 1.50 13.04
N VAL A 25 -2.99 1.72 12.12
CA VAL A 25 -3.09 1.18 10.75
C VAL A 25 -2.18 0.00 10.51
N GLN A 26 -1.18 -0.23 11.36
CA GLN A 26 -0.26 -1.34 11.20
C GLN A 26 -0.98 -2.68 11.27
N GLY A 27 -0.71 -3.54 10.31
CA GLY A 27 -1.32 -4.88 10.26
C GLY A 27 -2.71 -4.91 9.65
N LEU A 28 -3.30 -3.77 9.34
CA LEU A 28 -4.60 -3.75 8.68
C LEU A 28 -4.45 -4.16 7.22
N SER A 29 -5.46 -4.84 6.72
CA SER A 29 -5.56 -5.21 5.32
C SER A 29 -6.45 -4.23 4.58
N GLY A 30 -6.27 -4.17 3.27
CA GLY A 30 -7.09 -3.31 2.45
C GLY A 30 -6.90 -3.59 0.97
N THR A 31 -7.48 -2.73 0.16
CA THR A 31 -7.46 -2.87 -1.29
C THR A 31 -6.94 -1.58 -1.90
N VAL A 32 -6.04 -1.70 -2.85
CA VAL A 32 -5.51 -0.55 -3.57
C VAL A 32 -6.59 0.01 -4.47
N THR A 33 -6.89 1.31 -4.31
CA THR A 33 -7.93 2.00 -5.08
C THR A 33 -7.37 3.09 -5.97
N GLY A 34 -6.10 3.46 -5.79
CA GLY A 34 -5.44 4.45 -6.63
C GLY A 34 -3.93 4.28 -6.58
N LYS A 35 -3.26 4.78 -7.61
CA LYS A 35 -1.82 4.66 -7.74
C LYS A 35 -1.25 5.88 -8.44
N TRP A 36 -0.22 6.49 -7.83
CA TRP A 36 0.47 7.64 -8.40
C TRP A 36 1.97 7.45 -8.31
N GLY A 37 2.68 7.86 -9.35
CA GLY A 37 4.13 7.91 -9.33
C GLY A 37 4.64 9.05 -8.47
N ASN A 38 5.90 8.96 -8.07
CA ASN A 38 6.58 10.04 -7.36
C ASN A 38 7.53 10.76 -8.33
N PRO A 39 7.19 11.98 -8.78
CA PRO A 39 8.03 12.68 -9.76
C PRO A 39 9.37 13.15 -9.20
N TRP A 40 9.52 13.21 -7.89
CA TRP A 40 10.77 13.65 -7.26
C TRP A 40 11.58 12.50 -6.66
N GLY A 41 11.05 11.30 -6.71
CA GLY A 41 11.71 10.13 -6.15
C GLY A 41 12.16 9.16 -7.21
N SER A 42 12.52 7.98 -6.74
CA SER A 42 12.83 6.87 -7.63
C SER A 42 11.60 6.46 -8.44
N PRO A 43 11.77 6.00 -9.68
CA PRO A 43 10.63 5.44 -10.44
C PRO A 43 9.96 4.26 -9.74
N GLU A 44 10.64 3.64 -8.78
CA GLU A 44 10.12 2.53 -7.99
C GLU A 44 9.20 2.98 -6.88
N ASP A 45 9.27 4.25 -6.50
CA ASP A 45 8.47 4.78 -5.41
C ASP A 45 7.10 5.21 -5.91
N LEU A 46 6.08 4.61 -5.35
CA LEU A 46 4.69 4.90 -5.69
C LEU A 46 3.92 5.28 -4.45
N VAL A 47 2.98 6.18 -4.62
CA VAL A 47 1.98 6.46 -3.60
C VAL A 47 0.72 5.69 -3.97
N LEU A 48 0.23 4.90 -3.04
CA LEU A 48 -0.95 4.08 -3.24
C LEU A 48 -2.06 4.53 -2.31
N GLU A 49 -3.24 4.68 -2.88
CA GLU A 49 -4.44 4.88 -2.09
C GLU A 49 -5.00 3.51 -1.74
N VAL A 50 -5.21 3.28 -0.47
CA VAL A 50 -5.68 1.99 0.03
C VAL A 50 -6.95 2.22 0.85
N ARG A 51 -7.99 1.50 0.48
CA ARG A 51 -9.19 1.42 1.30
C ARG A 51 -9.00 0.29 2.29
N LEU A 52 -8.84 0.66 3.55
CA LEU A 52 -8.62 -0.29 4.63
C LEU A 52 -9.93 -1.01 5.01
N ASP A 53 -9.78 -2.17 5.61
CA ASP A 53 -10.93 -2.98 6.00
C ASP A 53 -11.80 -2.32 7.08
N ASP A 54 -11.25 -1.33 7.79
CA ASP A 54 -12.03 -0.55 8.75
C ASP A 54 -12.89 0.55 8.09
N GLY A 55 -12.84 0.65 6.76
CA GLY A 55 -13.61 1.61 5.99
C GLY A 55 -12.88 2.91 5.70
N ARG A 56 -11.70 3.12 6.26
CA ARG A 56 -10.92 4.32 6.00
C ARG A 56 -10.13 4.18 4.71
N THR A 57 -9.87 5.31 4.07
CA THR A 57 -9.01 5.38 2.90
C THR A 57 -7.79 6.22 3.25
N ARG A 58 -6.61 5.69 3.01
CA ARG A 58 -5.35 6.38 3.32
C ARG A 58 -4.34 6.19 2.21
N LEU A 59 -3.36 7.09 2.17
CA LEU A 59 -2.26 7.03 1.23
C LEU A 59 -1.04 6.40 1.90
N PHE A 60 -0.38 5.50 1.19
CA PHE A 60 0.84 4.84 1.64
C PHE A 60 1.86 4.83 0.53
N TRP A 61 3.13 4.79 0.90
CA TRP A 61 4.18 4.42 -0.04
C TRP A 61 4.08 2.92 -0.31
N ASN A 62 4.46 2.50 -1.51
CA ASN A 62 4.42 1.09 -1.87
C ASN A 62 5.26 0.21 -0.93
N HIS A 63 6.39 0.73 -0.43
CA HIS A 63 7.24 -0.03 0.50
C HIS A 63 6.65 -0.16 1.91
N GLU A 64 5.62 0.60 2.22
CA GLU A 64 4.91 0.49 3.50
C GLU A 64 3.85 -0.61 3.48
N LEU A 65 3.64 -1.20 2.32
CA LEU A 65 2.63 -2.23 2.12
C LEU A 65 3.28 -3.54 1.70
N GLU A 66 2.59 -4.64 1.98
CA GLU A 66 2.97 -5.94 1.46
C GLU A 66 1.77 -6.56 0.77
N GLY A 67 2.02 -7.29 -0.30
CA GLY A 67 0.97 -8.01 -1.00
C GLY A 67 0.51 -9.20 -0.18
N THR A 68 -0.76 -9.51 -0.24
CA THR A 68 -1.30 -10.68 0.43
C THR A 68 -1.28 -11.86 -0.52
N ALA A 69 -0.97 -13.03 0.03
CA ALA A 69 -0.70 -14.22 -0.78
C ALA A 69 -1.95 -14.77 -1.48
N GLU A 70 -3.10 -14.50 -0.98
CA GLU A 70 -4.34 -14.99 -1.56
C GLU A 70 -4.64 -14.40 -2.92
N GLY A 71 -3.94 -13.36 -3.29
CA GLY A 71 -4.04 -12.82 -4.64
C GLY A 71 -3.22 -13.57 -5.65
N ALA A 72 -2.43 -14.46 -5.18
CA ALA A 72 -1.54 -15.22 -6.05
C ALA A 72 -2.21 -16.46 -6.58
#